data_1d8956b28b4808cedc216ec13b886cab
#
_entry.id   1d8956b28b4808cedc216ec13b886cab
#
_cell.length_a   1.000
_cell.length_b   1.000
_cell.length_c   1.000
_cell.angle_alpha   90.00
_cell.angle_beta   90.00
_cell.angle_gamma   90.00
#
_symmetry.space_group_name_H-M   'P 1'
#
loop_
_entity.id
_entity.type
_entity.pdbx_description
1 polymer ?
#
loop_
_entity_poly.entity_id
_entity_poly.type
_entity_poly.pdbx_seq_one_letter_code
_entity_poly.pdbx_strand_id
1 'polypeptide(L)'
;MDNRGFRDVEEMHNYIINRWNARVNRRDEVIILGDLSYGKAEETNELLSRLNGKLCLIRGNHDSLYLKKTAFDESRFEWIKDYTELNDNNRKIVLCHYPIMCYNGQYRLNTEGKPKTFMLYGHVHDTHDQRLIEEFIRITRETKSCYKDGTVKNIPCNMINCFCMYSDYTPWTLDEWIVYWRERGTVE
;
A
#
# COMPACT_ATOMS: atom_id res chain seq x y z
N MET A 1 4.04 -3.53 18.99
CA MET A 1 5.07 -2.93 18.11
C MET A 1 5.80 -4.06 17.43
N ASP A 2 5.91 -4.03 16.11
CA ASP A 2 6.64 -5.06 15.38
C ASP A 2 8.10 -5.10 15.85
N ASN A 3 8.63 -6.29 16.06
CA ASN A 3 10.06 -6.44 16.35
C ASN A 3 10.84 -6.27 15.04
N ARG A 4 11.24 -5.03 14.73
CA ARG A 4 11.92 -4.66 13.48
C ARG A 4 13.42 -4.94 13.49
N GLY A 5 13.97 -5.46 14.61
CA GLY A 5 15.36 -5.87 14.73
C GLY A 5 16.37 -4.73 14.83
N PHE A 6 15.93 -3.48 14.95
CA PHE A 6 16.82 -2.33 15.16
C PHE A 6 17.08 -2.10 16.64
N ARG A 7 18.28 -1.59 16.94
CA ARG A 7 18.75 -1.27 18.27
C ARG A 7 18.00 -0.07 18.89
N ASP A 8 17.75 0.93 18.03
CA ASP A 8 17.08 2.18 18.38
C ASP A 8 16.37 2.80 17.18
N VAL A 9 15.64 3.89 17.41
CA VAL A 9 14.86 4.60 16.40
C VAL A 9 15.76 5.28 15.37
N GLU A 10 16.93 5.77 15.77
CA GLU A 10 17.87 6.44 14.87
C GLU A 10 18.47 5.47 13.85
N GLU A 11 18.88 4.29 14.29
CA GLU A 11 19.34 3.21 13.42
C GLU A 11 18.24 2.82 12.42
N MET A 12 17.02 2.66 12.90
CA MET A 12 15.85 2.36 12.05
C MET A 12 15.63 3.45 11.00
N HIS A 13 15.60 4.72 11.40
CA HIS A 13 15.39 5.84 10.47
C HIS A 13 16.50 5.89 9.42
N ASN A 14 17.77 5.77 9.83
CA ASN A 14 18.90 5.79 8.91
C ASN A 14 18.83 4.61 7.91
N TYR A 15 18.47 3.42 8.37
CA TYR A 15 18.30 2.27 7.52
C TYR A 15 17.20 2.50 6.47
N ILE A 16 16.01 2.91 6.91
CA ILE A 16 14.85 3.16 6.03
C ILE A 16 15.18 4.26 5.00
N ILE A 17 15.77 5.38 5.43
CA ILE A 17 16.14 6.48 4.53
C ILE A 17 17.16 6.02 3.48
N ASN A 18 18.15 5.24 3.88
CA ASN A 18 19.15 4.71 2.96
C ASN A 18 18.53 3.77 1.91
N ARG A 19 17.65 2.85 2.34
CA ARG A 19 16.92 1.94 1.44
C ARG A 19 16.03 2.72 0.47
N TRP A 20 15.29 3.69 1.01
CA TRP A 20 14.43 4.57 0.22
C TRP A 20 15.22 5.36 -0.84
N ASN A 21 16.24 6.09 -0.41
CA ASN A 21 17.00 6.99 -1.27
C ASN A 21 17.90 6.26 -2.27
N ALA A 22 18.27 5.01 -2.01
CA ALA A 22 18.95 4.15 -2.99
C ALA A 22 18.05 3.79 -4.17
N ARG A 23 16.72 3.83 -3.99
CA ARG A 23 15.74 3.44 -5.01
C ARG A 23 15.04 4.64 -5.65
N VAL A 24 14.66 5.62 -4.84
CA VAL A 24 13.81 6.74 -5.23
C VAL A 24 14.65 7.94 -5.65
N ASN A 25 14.40 8.46 -6.85
CA ASN A 25 14.97 9.68 -7.38
C ASN A 25 14.05 10.88 -7.11
N ARG A 26 14.56 12.11 -7.25
CA ARG A 26 13.80 13.34 -6.96
C ARG A 26 12.53 13.53 -7.81
N ARG A 27 12.44 12.87 -8.97
CA ARG A 27 11.30 12.98 -9.90
C ARG A 27 10.28 11.86 -9.72
N ASP A 28 10.64 10.83 -8.99
CA ASP A 28 9.75 9.69 -8.75
C ASP A 28 8.62 10.12 -7.81
N GLU A 29 7.42 9.60 -8.06
CA GLU A 29 6.27 9.75 -7.17
C GLU A 29 6.16 8.51 -6.29
N VAL A 30 6.05 8.71 -4.98
CA VAL A 30 5.91 7.64 -4.00
C VAL A 30 4.65 7.84 -3.18
N ILE A 31 3.81 6.83 -3.17
CA ILE A 31 2.57 6.83 -2.39
C ILE A 31 2.78 6.01 -1.12
N ILE A 32 2.67 6.67 0.01
CA ILE A 32 2.76 6.07 1.34
C ILE A 32 1.35 5.66 1.76
N LEU A 33 1.17 4.40 2.13
CA LEU A 33 -0.13 3.85 2.52
C LEU A 33 -0.43 3.99 4.03
N GLY A 34 -0.02 5.10 4.60
CA GLY A 34 -0.35 5.49 5.97
C GLY A 34 0.61 4.98 7.04
N ASP A 35 0.37 5.50 8.24
CA ASP A 35 1.17 5.21 9.44
C ASP A 35 2.67 5.47 9.22
N LEU A 36 2.96 6.62 8.59
CA LEU A 36 4.32 7.04 8.24
C LEU A 36 5.19 7.22 9.49
N SER A 37 4.66 7.85 10.53
CA SER A 37 5.43 8.22 11.71
C SER A 37 4.59 8.19 12.98
N TYR A 38 5.23 7.75 14.07
CA TYR A 38 4.72 7.92 15.45
C TYR A 38 5.37 9.11 16.16
N GLY A 39 6.26 9.83 15.48
CA GLY A 39 6.97 11.00 16.00
C GLY A 39 6.09 12.24 16.11
N LYS A 40 6.64 13.26 16.74
CA LYS A 40 6.05 14.60 16.75
C LYS A 40 6.12 15.23 15.36
N ALA A 41 5.42 16.36 15.17
CA ALA A 41 5.39 17.05 13.89
C ALA A 41 6.79 17.46 13.41
N GLU A 42 7.62 17.99 14.30
CA GLU A 42 8.98 18.44 13.99
C GLU A 42 9.88 17.26 13.59
N GLU A 43 9.80 16.15 14.32
CA GLU A 43 10.57 14.92 14.04
C GLU A 43 10.12 14.31 12.69
N THR A 44 8.81 14.37 12.41
CA THR A 44 8.27 13.88 11.13
C THR A 44 8.68 14.80 9.97
N ASN A 45 8.69 16.11 10.14
CA ASN A 45 9.20 17.06 9.14
C ASN A 45 10.68 16.79 8.82
N GLU A 46 11.50 16.56 9.84
CA GLU A 46 12.91 16.22 9.67
C GLU A 46 13.07 14.92 8.86
N LEU A 47 12.35 13.87 9.23
CA LEU A 47 12.35 12.60 8.50
C LEU A 47 11.98 12.80 7.02
N LEU A 48 10.88 13.52 6.76
CA LEU A 48 10.40 13.79 5.41
C LEU A 48 11.40 14.61 4.58
N SER A 49 12.13 15.53 5.20
CA SER A 49 13.14 16.35 4.51
C SER A 49 14.30 15.53 3.95
N ARG A 50 14.55 14.36 4.51
CA ARG A 50 15.63 13.44 4.14
C ARG A 50 15.25 12.45 3.04
N LEU A 51 13.95 12.31 2.72
CA LEU A 51 13.46 11.37 1.72
C LEU A 51 13.46 12.00 0.31
N ASN A 52 13.94 11.26 -0.68
CA ASN A 52 13.83 11.64 -2.09
C ASN A 52 12.40 11.41 -2.62
N GLY A 53 12.07 12.09 -3.72
CA GLY A 53 10.85 11.90 -4.49
C GLY A 53 9.75 12.90 -4.15
N LYS A 54 8.67 12.83 -4.91
CA LYS A 54 7.40 13.52 -4.68
C LYS A 54 6.54 12.62 -3.82
N LEU A 55 6.18 13.06 -2.63
CA LEU A 55 5.48 12.22 -1.66
C LEU A 55 3.98 12.44 -1.74
N CYS A 56 3.25 11.34 -1.69
CA CYS A 56 1.80 11.31 -1.61
C CYS A 56 1.41 10.45 -0.40
N LEU A 57 0.40 10.85 0.36
CA LEU A 57 -0.01 10.13 1.56
C LEU A 57 -1.47 9.68 1.47
N ILE A 58 -1.69 8.39 1.65
CA ILE A 58 -2.97 7.87 2.12
C ILE A 58 -2.89 7.83 3.64
N ARG A 59 -3.79 8.57 4.32
CA ARG A 59 -3.74 8.66 5.79
C ARG A 59 -4.00 7.34 6.47
N GLY A 60 -3.13 6.99 7.41
CA GLY A 60 -3.35 5.93 8.38
C GLY A 60 -3.94 6.45 9.69
N ASN A 61 -4.27 5.54 10.59
CA ASN A 61 -4.86 5.91 11.88
C ASN A 61 -3.87 6.63 12.82
N HIS A 62 -2.58 6.38 12.67
CA HIS A 62 -1.55 7.03 13.49
C HIS A 62 -1.08 8.38 12.94
N ASP A 63 -1.26 8.67 11.66
CA ASP A 63 -0.83 9.92 11.04
C ASP A 63 -1.52 11.16 11.62
N SER A 64 -2.69 10.99 12.25
CA SER A 64 -3.37 12.07 12.96
C SER A 64 -2.57 12.65 14.12
N LEU A 65 -1.55 11.96 14.62
CA LEU A 65 -0.68 12.41 15.71
C LEU A 65 0.12 13.65 15.33
N TYR A 66 0.60 13.72 14.08
CA TYR A 66 1.38 14.84 13.56
C TYR A 66 0.58 15.74 12.61
N LEU A 67 -0.28 15.19 11.73
CA LEU A 67 -1.04 15.95 10.72
C LEU A 67 -1.92 17.05 11.32
N LYS A 68 -2.43 16.88 12.53
CA LYS A 68 -3.28 17.88 13.21
C LYS A 68 -2.49 18.97 13.92
N LYS A 69 -1.17 18.97 13.86
CA LYS A 69 -0.31 19.91 14.56
C LYS A 69 0.05 21.08 13.65
N THR A 70 -0.02 22.30 14.17
CA THR A 70 0.36 23.51 13.44
C THR A 70 1.83 23.56 13.03
N ALA A 71 2.69 22.82 13.73
CA ALA A 71 4.11 22.69 13.41
C ALA A 71 4.41 21.70 12.26
N PHE A 72 3.41 20.96 11.79
CA PHE A 72 3.60 20.03 10.69
C PHE A 72 3.56 20.77 9.34
N ASP A 73 4.53 20.48 8.48
CA ASP A 73 4.62 21.04 7.14
C ASP A 73 4.01 20.10 6.11
N GLU A 74 2.73 20.33 5.76
CA GLU A 74 2.04 19.52 4.74
C GLU A 74 2.57 19.75 3.31
N SER A 75 3.32 20.83 3.06
CA SER A 75 3.80 21.20 1.72
C SER A 75 4.78 20.15 1.13
N ARG A 76 5.28 19.25 1.98
CA ARG A 76 6.12 18.14 1.56
C ARG A 76 5.36 17.06 0.77
N PHE A 77 4.03 17.04 0.87
CA PHE A 77 3.17 16.13 0.13
C PHE A 77 2.52 16.81 -1.07
N GLU A 78 2.53 16.15 -2.22
CA GLU A 78 1.75 16.57 -3.40
C GLU A 78 0.23 16.50 -3.10
N TRP A 79 -0.17 15.50 -2.31
CA TRP A 79 -1.52 15.36 -1.79
C TRP A 79 -1.57 14.42 -0.58
N ILE A 80 -2.62 14.63 0.26
CA ILE A 80 -2.98 13.76 1.38
C ILE A 80 -4.45 13.37 1.22
N LYS A 81 -4.75 12.07 1.24
CA LYS A 81 -6.11 11.53 1.05
C LYS A 81 -6.35 10.34 1.96
N ASP A 82 -7.61 9.98 2.18
CA ASP A 82 -7.99 8.76 2.90
C ASP A 82 -8.16 7.57 1.95
N TYR A 83 -8.53 7.87 0.71
CA TYR A 83 -8.81 6.93 -0.36
C TYR A 83 -8.53 7.59 -1.70
N THR A 84 -8.03 6.83 -2.65
CA THR A 84 -7.92 7.28 -4.04
C THR A 84 -7.90 6.09 -5.01
N GLU A 85 -8.22 6.37 -6.26
CA GLU A 85 -8.11 5.42 -7.36
C GLU A 85 -7.20 5.99 -8.43
N LEU A 86 -6.28 5.19 -8.90
CA LEU A 86 -5.30 5.56 -9.93
C LEU A 86 -5.37 4.57 -11.10
N ASN A 87 -4.77 4.97 -12.20
CA ASN A 87 -4.51 4.08 -13.34
C ASN A 87 -3.00 3.99 -13.58
N ASP A 88 -2.50 2.78 -13.66
CA ASP A 88 -1.13 2.47 -14.03
C ASP A 88 -1.12 1.38 -15.11
N ASN A 89 -0.59 1.68 -16.28
CA ASN A 89 -0.47 0.75 -17.40
C ASN A 89 -1.78 -0.02 -17.70
N ASN A 90 -2.90 0.70 -17.81
CA ASN A 90 -4.24 0.14 -18.01
C ASN A 90 -4.77 -0.74 -16.84
N ARG A 91 -4.09 -0.74 -15.70
CA ARG A 91 -4.56 -1.35 -14.46
C ARG A 91 -5.17 -0.28 -13.57
N LYS A 92 -6.29 -0.60 -12.93
CA LYS A 92 -6.90 0.23 -11.91
C LYS A 92 -6.28 -0.12 -10.56
N ILE A 93 -5.87 0.88 -9.82
CA ILE A 93 -5.33 0.74 -8.48
C ILE A 93 -6.27 1.44 -7.50
N VAL A 94 -6.74 0.72 -6.51
CA VAL A 94 -7.50 1.26 -5.39
C VAL A 94 -6.54 1.35 -4.21
N LEU A 95 -6.43 2.53 -3.59
CA LEU A 95 -5.52 2.81 -2.50
C LEU A 95 -6.30 3.24 -1.26
N CYS A 96 -6.08 2.56 -0.17
CA CYS A 96 -6.57 2.91 1.17
C CYS A 96 -5.60 2.34 2.21
N HIS A 97 -5.50 3.00 3.36
CA HIS A 97 -4.71 2.46 4.46
C HIS A 97 -5.27 1.12 4.96
N TYR A 98 -6.59 1.03 5.05
CA TYR A 98 -7.28 -0.20 5.45
C TYR A 98 -7.58 -1.11 4.26
N PRO A 99 -7.58 -2.44 4.44
CA PRO A 99 -8.05 -3.38 3.43
C PRO A 99 -9.55 -3.19 3.16
N ILE A 100 -9.91 -2.89 1.91
CA ILE A 100 -11.32 -2.75 1.51
C ILE A 100 -11.76 -4.03 0.80
N MET A 101 -12.65 -4.76 1.43
CA MET A 101 -13.35 -5.88 0.81
C MET A 101 -14.33 -5.34 -0.25
N CYS A 102 -14.54 -6.07 -1.34
CA CYS A 102 -15.46 -5.68 -2.42
C CYS A 102 -15.16 -4.29 -3.00
N TYR A 103 -13.88 -4.01 -3.27
CA TYR A 103 -13.40 -2.72 -3.76
C TYR A 103 -13.90 -2.39 -5.17
N ASN A 104 -13.91 -1.11 -5.51
CA ASN A 104 -14.44 -0.63 -6.79
C ASN A 104 -13.66 -1.19 -7.99
N GLY A 105 -14.38 -1.82 -8.91
CA GLY A 105 -13.80 -2.39 -10.12
C GLY A 105 -13.19 -3.78 -9.94
N GLN A 106 -13.37 -4.44 -8.80
CA GLN A 106 -12.88 -5.80 -8.52
C GLN A 106 -13.20 -6.79 -9.64
N TYR A 107 -14.41 -6.76 -10.19
CA TYR A 107 -14.88 -7.68 -11.23
C TYR A 107 -14.36 -7.38 -12.65
N ARG A 108 -13.55 -6.32 -12.82
CA ARG A 108 -13.06 -5.94 -14.14
C ARG A 108 -11.94 -6.86 -14.61
N LEU A 109 -12.10 -7.39 -15.80
CA LEU A 109 -11.10 -8.19 -16.49
C LEU A 109 -10.56 -7.40 -17.69
N ASN A 110 -9.33 -7.71 -18.10
CA ASN A 110 -8.78 -7.24 -19.37
C ASN A 110 -9.28 -8.11 -20.55
N THR A 111 -8.81 -7.83 -21.76
CA THR A 111 -9.17 -8.56 -22.97
C THR A 111 -8.74 -10.03 -22.95
N GLU A 112 -7.76 -10.37 -22.13
CA GLU A 112 -7.29 -11.74 -21.94
C GLU A 112 -8.02 -12.48 -20.82
N GLY A 113 -9.01 -11.84 -20.19
CA GLY A 113 -9.77 -12.41 -19.07
C GLY A 113 -9.04 -12.36 -17.73
N LYS A 114 -7.92 -11.61 -17.62
CA LYS A 114 -7.17 -11.47 -16.36
C LYS A 114 -7.70 -10.29 -15.53
N PRO A 115 -7.65 -10.36 -14.20
CA PRO A 115 -8.03 -9.28 -13.31
C PRO A 115 -7.29 -7.97 -13.64
N LYS A 116 -8.04 -6.86 -13.68
CA LYS A 116 -7.53 -5.54 -14.07
C LYS A 116 -7.42 -4.57 -12.91
N THR A 117 -7.96 -4.90 -11.75
CA THR A 117 -8.00 -4.00 -10.59
C THR A 117 -7.28 -4.63 -9.40
N PHE A 118 -6.48 -3.81 -8.73
CA PHE A 118 -5.71 -4.17 -7.54
C PHE A 118 -6.07 -3.24 -6.39
N MET A 119 -6.31 -3.82 -5.20
CA MET A 119 -6.51 -3.09 -3.95
C MET A 119 -5.21 -3.14 -3.15
N LEU A 120 -4.55 -1.99 -2.92
CA LEU A 120 -3.33 -1.87 -2.14
C LEU A 120 -3.64 -1.26 -0.78
N TYR A 121 -3.11 -1.86 0.29
CA TYR A 121 -3.37 -1.46 1.67
C TYR A 121 -2.15 -1.66 2.56
N GLY A 122 -2.22 -1.08 3.76
CA GLY A 122 -1.28 -1.26 4.86
C GLY A 122 -2.00 -1.77 6.11
N HIS A 123 -1.81 -1.11 7.26
CA HIS A 123 -2.50 -1.27 8.54
C HIS A 123 -2.29 -2.61 9.26
N VAL A 124 -2.59 -3.71 8.60
CA VAL A 124 -2.66 -5.04 9.24
C VAL A 124 -1.30 -5.70 9.44
N HIS A 125 -0.22 -5.15 8.88
CA HIS A 125 1.13 -5.68 8.97
C HIS A 125 1.21 -7.17 8.61
N ASP A 126 2.11 -7.93 9.25
CA ASP A 126 2.18 -9.40 9.18
C ASP A 126 1.54 -10.02 10.43
N THR A 127 0.24 -9.82 10.57
CA THR A 127 -0.50 -10.24 11.76
C THR A 127 -1.59 -11.26 11.44
N HIS A 128 -2.35 -11.64 12.44
CA HIS A 128 -3.55 -12.45 12.32
C HIS A 128 -4.56 -11.83 11.32
N ASP A 129 -4.69 -10.50 11.28
CA ASP A 129 -5.63 -9.82 10.38
C ASP A 129 -5.25 -10.04 8.91
N GLN A 130 -3.96 -10.08 8.59
CA GLN A 130 -3.50 -10.42 7.23
C GLN A 130 -3.97 -11.83 6.83
N ARG A 131 -3.92 -12.80 7.74
CA ARG A 131 -4.38 -14.17 7.46
C ARG A 131 -5.88 -14.23 7.18
N LEU A 132 -6.69 -13.42 7.88
CA LEU A 132 -8.13 -13.31 7.61
C LEU A 132 -8.41 -12.72 6.22
N ILE A 133 -7.59 -11.76 5.78
CA ILE A 133 -7.71 -11.19 4.44
C ILE A 133 -7.31 -12.21 3.37
N GLU A 134 -6.26 -12.98 3.58
CA GLU A 134 -5.85 -14.06 2.66
C GLU A 134 -6.96 -15.11 2.52
N GLU A 135 -7.61 -15.46 3.62
CA GLU A 135 -8.76 -16.37 3.60
C GLU A 135 -9.95 -15.76 2.84
N PHE A 136 -10.24 -14.47 3.03
CA PHE A 136 -11.24 -13.76 2.24
C PHE A 136 -10.92 -13.78 0.74
N ILE A 137 -9.66 -13.55 0.36
CA ILE A 137 -9.21 -13.62 -1.04
C ILE A 137 -9.46 -15.01 -1.61
N ARG A 138 -9.07 -16.06 -0.87
CA ARG A 138 -9.25 -17.46 -1.27
C ARG A 138 -10.72 -17.79 -1.49
N ILE A 139 -11.58 -17.52 -0.51
CA ILE A 139 -13.02 -17.78 -0.58
C ILE A 139 -13.65 -17.01 -1.75
N THR A 140 -13.26 -15.75 -1.94
CA THR A 140 -13.78 -14.91 -3.03
C THR A 140 -13.44 -15.51 -4.39
N ARG A 141 -12.22 -15.97 -4.59
CA ARG A 141 -11.79 -16.58 -5.86
C ARG A 141 -12.42 -17.94 -6.14
N GLU A 142 -12.80 -18.68 -5.10
CA GLU A 142 -13.56 -19.92 -5.24
C GLU A 142 -15.05 -19.68 -5.51
N THR A 143 -15.55 -18.47 -5.22
CA THR A 143 -16.95 -18.09 -5.44
C THR A 143 -17.19 -17.79 -6.91
N LYS A 144 -18.29 -18.32 -7.44
CA LYS A 144 -18.72 -18.10 -8.82
C LYS A 144 -19.78 -17.00 -8.90
N SER A 145 -19.66 -16.16 -9.92
CA SER A 145 -20.68 -15.14 -10.26
C SER A 145 -21.19 -15.36 -11.68
N CYS A 146 -22.48 -15.19 -11.87
CA CYS A 146 -23.11 -15.20 -13.18
C CYS A 146 -23.10 -13.77 -13.75
N TYR A 147 -22.48 -13.61 -14.89
CA TYR A 147 -22.41 -12.34 -15.62
C TYR A 147 -23.69 -12.09 -16.44
N LYS A 148 -23.89 -10.85 -16.89
CA LYS A 148 -25.09 -10.44 -17.65
C LYS A 148 -25.27 -11.20 -18.97
N ASP A 149 -24.20 -11.69 -19.56
CA ASP A 149 -24.19 -12.51 -20.77
C ASP A 149 -24.46 -14.01 -20.51
N GLY A 150 -24.75 -14.37 -19.25
CA GLY A 150 -25.00 -15.75 -18.82
C GLY A 150 -23.75 -16.55 -18.53
N THR A 151 -22.54 -15.99 -18.72
CA THR A 151 -21.30 -16.69 -18.38
C THR A 151 -21.11 -16.77 -16.88
N VAL A 152 -20.57 -17.91 -16.41
CA VAL A 152 -20.24 -18.13 -15.01
C VAL A 152 -18.73 -18.13 -14.85
N LYS A 153 -18.21 -17.22 -14.03
CA LYS A 153 -16.77 -17.08 -13.77
C LYS A 153 -16.50 -16.94 -12.29
N ASN A 154 -15.31 -17.29 -11.86
CA ASN A 154 -14.84 -17.01 -10.52
C ASN A 154 -14.72 -15.50 -10.30
N ILE A 155 -14.95 -15.04 -9.07
CA ILE A 155 -14.81 -13.63 -8.71
C ILE A 155 -13.33 -13.30 -8.57
N PRO A 156 -12.77 -12.37 -9.35
CA PRO A 156 -11.39 -11.94 -9.18
C PRO A 156 -11.21 -11.18 -7.86
N CYS A 157 -10.08 -11.39 -7.20
CA CYS A 157 -9.76 -10.68 -5.98
C CYS A 157 -8.24 -10.50 -5.88
N ASN A 158 -7.75 -9.28 -6.12
CA ASN A 158 -6.34 -8.93 -6.01
C ASN A 158 -6.17 -7.85 -4.93
N MET A 159 -5.89 -8.29 -3.72
CA MET A 159 -5.60 -7.43 -2.58
C MET A 159 -4.13 -7.61 -2.19
N ILE A 160 -3.42 -6.50 -2.07
CA ILE A 160 -1.97 -6.44 -1.86
C ILE A 160 -1.68 -5.70 -0.57
N ASN A 161 -1.13 -6.41 0.41
CA ASN A 161 -0.57 -5.79 1.61
C ASN A 161 0.81 -5.23 1.28
N CYS A 162 0.95 -3.90 1.36
CA CYS A 162 2.20 -3.19 1.11
C CYS A 162 2.99 -2.92 2.41
N PHE A 163 2.97 -3.85 3.35
CA PHE A 163 3.72 -3.72 4.60
C PHE A 163 5.22 -3.59 4.32
N CYS A 164 5.83 -2.52 4.82
CA CYS A 164 7.19 -2.11 4.46
C CYS A 164 8.27 -3.15 4.78
N MET A 165 8.06 -4.04 5.74
CA MET A 165 9.02 -5.10 6.05
C MET A 165 9.08 -6.19 4.97
N TYR A 166 8.02 -6.40 4.20
CA TYR A 166 8.04 -7.35 3.08
C TYR A 166 8.98 -6.92 1.95
N SER A 167 9.17 -5.60 1.79
CA SER A 167 10.07 -5.02 0.79
C SER A 167 11.43 -4.61 1.37
N ASP A 168 11.73 -5.03 2.60
CA ASP A 168 12.91 -4.56 3.32
C ASP A 168 13.03 -3.03 3.28
N TYR A 169 11.91 -2.35 3.60
CA TYR A 169 11.77 -0.88 3.63
C TYR A 169 12.10 -0.16 2.32
N THR A 170 12.18 -0.89 1.20
CA THR A 170 12.41 -0.31 -0.11
C THR A 170 11.07 0.00 -0.78
N PRO A 171 10.82 1.22 -1.29
CA PRO A 171 9.64 1.48 -2.08
C PRO A 171 9.61 0.62 -3.34
N TRP A 172 8.55 -0.17 -3.49
CA TRP A 172 8.35 -1.05 -4.64
C TRP A 172 7.30 -0.51 -5.60
N THR A 173 7.47 -0.82 -6.88
CA THR A 173 6.47 -0.62 -7.92
C THR A 173 5.32 -1.61 -7.76
N LEU A 174 4.17 -1.32 -8.40
CA LEU A 174 3.05 -2.28 -8.45
C LEU A 174 3.48 -3.64 -9.01
N ASP A 175 4.34 -3.66 -10.03
CA ASP A 175 4.80 -4.91 -10.65
C ASP A 175 5.63 -5.77 -9.68
N GLU A 176 6.48 -5.16 -8.87
CA GLU A 176 7.26 -5.87 -7.84
C GLU A 176 6.34 -6.43 -6.76
N TRP A 177 5.33 -5.67 -6.31
CA TRP A 177 4.32 -6.16 -5.39
C TRP A 177 3.49 -7.30 -5.96
N ILE A 178 3.10 -7.24 -7.23
CA ILE A 178 2.38 -8.32 -7.92
C ILE A 178 3.23 -9.59 -7.97
N VAL A 179 4.51 -9.50 -8.32
CA VAL A 179 5.43 -10.65 -8.34
C VAL A 179 5.52 -11.28 -6.96
N TYR A 180 5.79 -10.47 -5.93
CA TYR A 180 5.91 -10.94 -4.54
C TYR A 180 4.68 -11.72 -4.06
N TRP A 181 3.48 -11.17 -4.30
CA TRP A 181 2.23 -11.79 -3.83
C TRP A 181 1.73 -12.91 -4.72
N ARG A 182 2.11 -12.92 -5.99
CA ARG A 182 1.83 -14.05 -6.90
C ARG A 182 2.59 -15.30 -6.50
N GLU A 183 3.84 -15.18 -6.13
CA GLU A 183 4.65 -16.30 -5.62
C GLU A 183 4.07 -16.91 -4.33
N ARG A 184 3.25 -16.12 -3.60
CA ARG A 184 2.53 -16.55 -2.39
C ARG A 184 1.07 -16.95 -2.63
N GLY A 185 0.63 -16.96 -3.89
CA GLY A 185 -0.72 -17.37 -4.26
C GLY A 185 -1.83 -16.35 -3.96
N THR A 186 -1.49 -15.13 -3.54
CA THR A 186 -2.46 -14.11 -3.12
C THR A 186 -2.85 -13.14 -4.25
N VAL A 187 -2.12 -13.10 -5.36
CA VAL A 187 -2.41 -12.29 -6.56
C VAL A 187 -2.37 -13.17 -7.82
N GLU A 188 -3.29 -12.92 -8.76
CA GLU A 188 -3.37 -13.58 -10.07
C GLU A 188 -2.61 -12.84 -11.16
#